data_4c4e856009da1392a74605de7062d06a
#
_entry.id   4c4e856009da1392a74605de7062d06a
#
_cell.length_a   1.000
_cell.length_b   1.000
_cell.length_c   1.000
_cell.angle_alpha   90.00
_cell.angle_beta   90.00
_cell.angle_gamma   90.00
#
_symmetry.space_group_name_H-M   'P 1'
#
loop_
_entity.id
_entity.type
_entity.pdbx_description
1 polymer ?
#
loop_
_entity_poly.entity_id
_entity_poly.type
_entity_poly.pdbx_seq_one_letter_code
_entity_poly.pdbx_strand_id
1 'polypeptide(L)'
;MMKRSFSIFTSVFLMMSILLLTACAGDQDSGGGDGKGEITFYSPETPDMTKELGQKFEELHDGSVNVQYAGTNVLVNRMMAEKDNPQGDVWYGGGGILPFEAAVDKGIVGKYIPDFAKDWDTVEDGIKVKHEDGKYVGVEVFVLGFAYNTDLVKADEAPKTWDDLLDPKWKGKIQFSNPAASGTATLMVLNQMMQRGEAEGWDYFKKLVDQANSMPDSGSAPTKAVSMGEAHIGVGFDFMAYEQKAKGESVDFVVPDKTPILVNPVSIVEGGPNPEGGKKLIDFLLSKEGQQILANWYHIPINPDVESKTPLTLEKVKSHAVDLDIDWVNENYDRVRNEWKEKFQ
;
A
#
# COMPACT_ATOMS: atom_id res chain seq x y z
N MET A 1 -30.82 45.14 56.30
CA MET A 1 -29.71 45.95 56.77
C MET A 1 -28.71 46.08 55.62
N MET A 2 -28.66 47.28 55.21
CA MET A 2 -27.52 48.15 54.81
C MET A 2 -26.81 47.68 53.54
N LYS A 3 -27.04 48.35 52.44
CA LYS A 3 -26.56 49.68 51.94
C LYS A 3 -25.21 49.56 51.25
N ARG A 4 -25.27 49.86 49.93
CA ARG A 4 -24.58 51.03 49.26
C ARG A 4 -23.07 50.83 49.03
N SER A 5 -22.44 51.15 47.91
CA SER A 5 -22.54 52.27 46.97
C SER A 5 -21.69 51.94 45.76
N PHE A 6 -22.10 52.14 44.52
CA PHE A 6 -21.90 53.32 43.68
C PHE A 6 -20.44 53.82 43.63
N SER A 7 -19.79 53.69 42.49
CA SER A 7 -19.13 54.84 41.84
C SER A 7 -18.79 54.57 40.38
N ILE A 8 -19.39 55.35 39.55
CA ILE A 8 -19.14 55.70 38.18
C ILE A 8 -17.76 56.41 38.11
N PHE A 9 -16.92 56.04 37.18
CA PHE A 9 -16.01 56.98 36.55
C PHE A 9 -15.96 56.72 35.03
N THR A 10 -16.69 57.62 34.38
CA THR A 10 -16.69 57.93 32.98
C THR A 10 -15.41 58.72 32.64
N SER A 11 -14.81 58.45 31.51
CA SER A 11 -14.34 59.44 30.53
C SER A 11 -13.07 59.07 29.83
N VAL A 12 -13.20 58.76 28.56
CA VAL A 12 -12.54 59.46 27.45
C VAL A 12 -10.99 59.41 27.44
N PHE A 13 -10.48 58.50 26.61
CA PHE A 13 -9.32 58.80 25.80
C PHE A 13 -9.55 58.21 24.39
N LEU A 14 -10.17 59.02 23.59
CA LEU A 14 -10.23 58.93 22.12
C LEU A 14 -9.06 59.76 21.59
N MET A 15 -7.96 59.11 21.23
CA MET A 15 -6.97 59.70 20.32
C MET A 15 -6.15 58.59 19.67
N MET A 16 -6.50 58.31 18.45
CA MET A 16 -5.65 58.48 17.28
C MET A 16 -4.29 57.79 17.37
N SER A 17 -4.27 56.53 16.93
CA SER A 17 -3.09 55.92 16.34
C SER A 17 -3.50 55.21 15.05
N ILE A 18 -3.76 55.99 14.03
CA ILE A 18 -3.65 55.58 12.63
C ILE A 18 -2.16 55.49 12.36
N LEU A 19 -1.59 54.33 12.36
CA LEU A 19 -0.25 54.10 11.82
C LEU A 19 -0.21 52.71 11.20
N LEU A 20 -0.25 52.74 9.87
CA LEU A 20 0.42 51.83 8.96
C LEU A 20 0.12 50.32 9.12
N LEU A 21 -1.06 49.90 8.69
CA LEU A 21 -1.23 48.68 7.98
C LEU A 21 -0.56 48.82 6.62
N THR A 22 0.76 48.65 6.58
CA THR A 22 1.42 48.22 5.37
C THR A 22 0.93 46.82 5.13
N ALA A 23 -0.08 46.68 4.30
CA ALA A 23 -0.40 45.45 3.62
C ALA A 23 0.85 45.04 2.85
N CYS A 24 1.63 44.13 3.37
CA CYS A 24 2.35 43.20 2.53
C CYS A 24 1.27 42.38 1.84
N ALA A 25 0.80 42.88 0.70
CA ALA A 25 0.33 42.01 -0.36
C ALA A 25 1.58 41.20 -0.75
N GLY A 26 1.78 40.09 -0.09
CA GLY A 26 2.63 39.04 -0.62
C GLY A 26 1.95 38.61 -1.91
N ASP A 27 2.57 38.87 -3.02
CA ASP A 27 2.30 38.17 -4.27
C ASP A 27 2.19 36.71 -3.91
N GLN A 28 1.01 36.15 -4.08
CA GLN A 28 0.88 34.70 -4.31
C GLN A 28 1.51 34.49 -5.69
N ASP A 29 2.83 34.36 -5.67
CA ASP A 29 3.56 33.83 -6.78
C ASP A 29 3.07 32.38 -6.94
N SER A 30 2.14 32.16 -7.85
CA SER A 30 1.79 30.90 -8.41
C SER A 30 2.92 30.44 -9.35
N GLY A 31 4.14 30.61 -8.91
CA GLY A 31 5.35 30.13 -9.54
C GLY A 31 5.59 28.72 -9.03
N GLY A 32 5.71 27.78 -9.97
CA GLY A 32 6.14 26.44 -9.67
C GLY A 32 7.37 26.48 -8.79
N GLY A 33 7.23 26.03 -7.54
CA GLY A 33 8.32 25.95 -6.59
C GLY A 33 9.42 25.07 -7.19
N ASP A 34 10.67 25.38 -6.86
CA ASP A 34 11.85 24.60 -7.32
C ASP A 34 11.91 23.16 -6.73
N GLY A 35 10.82 22.72 -6.11
CA GLY A 35 10.68 21.42 -5.47
C GLY A 35 11.47 21.30 -4.16
N LYS A 36 11.90 22.43 -3.60
CA LYS A 36 12.49 22.53 -2.27
C LYS A 36 11.37 22.76 -1.26
N GLY A 37 11.43 22.08 -0.15
CA GLY A 37 10.43 22.15 0.89
C GLY A 37 10.03 20.78 1.39
N GLU A 38 9.03 20.74 2.26
CA GLU A 38 8.50 19.48 2.77
C GLU A 38 7.62 18.82 1.70
N ILE A 39 7.82 17.50 1.54
CA ILE A 39 7.00 16.62 0.69
C ILE A 39 6.20 15.73 1.61
N THR A 40 4.88 15.81 1.57
CA THR A 40 4.02 14.87 2.31
C THR A 40 3.84 13.59 1.51
N PHE A 41 4.36 12.50 2.08
CA PHE A 41 4.44 11.17 1.47
C PHE A 41 3.47 10.20 2.16
N TYR A 42 2.35 9.90 1.53
CA TYR A 42 1.36 8.94 2.00
C TYR A 42 1.77 7.52 1.64
N SER A 43 1.90 6.63 2.64
CA SER A 43 2.19 5.23 2.39
C SER A 43 1.62 4.30 3.47
N PRO A 44 0.99 3.19 3.10
CA PRO A 44 0.63 2.10 4.01
C PRO A 44 1.73 1.05 4.17
N GLU A 45 2.85 1.23 3.46
CA GLU A 45 3.95 0.28 3.43
C GLU A 45 4.73 0.27 4.75
N THR A 46 5.67 -0.67 4.88
CA THR A 46 6.47 -0.83 6.12
C THR A 46 7.09 0.51 6.56
N PRO A 47 6.80 0.99 7.79
CA PRO A 47 7.25 2.32 8.24
C PRO A 47 8.76 2.52 8.19
N ASP A 48 9.55 1.50 8.55
CA ASP A 48 11.01 1.59 8.53
C ASP A 48 11.55 1.69 7.10
N MET A 49 10.95 0.98 6.15
CA MET A 49 11.31 1.05 4.72
C MET A 49 10.99 2.43 4.14
N THR A 50 9.77 2.92 4.35
CA THR A 50 9.36 4.23 3.83
C THR A 50 10.15 5.37 4.45
N LYS A 51 10.54 5.23 5.73
CA LYS A 51 11.45 6.16 6.40
C LYS A 51 12.85 6.13 5.79
N GLU A 52 13.40 4.94 5.50
CA GLU A 52 14.71 4.80 4.85
C GLU A 52 14.69 5.44 3.46
N LEU A 53 13.62 5.22 2.67
CA LEU A 53 13.43 5.89 1.39
C LEU A 53 13.41 7.41 1.53
N GLY A 54 12.64 7.96 2.47
CA GLY A 54 12.58 9.39 2.74
C GLY A 54 13.94 9.97 3.14
N GLN A 55 14.63 9.33 4.07
CA GLN A 55 15.97 9.76 4.51
C GLN A 55 16.98 9.73 3.35
N LYS A 56 16.95 8.70 2.51
CA LYS A 56 17.85 8.62 1.37
C LYS A 56 17.55 9.67 0.32
N PHE A 57 16.27 9.98 0.11
CA PHE A 57 15.89 11.10 -0.75
C PHE A 57 16.48 12.43 -0.22
N GLU A 58 16.33 12.71 1.08
CA GLU A 58 16.84 13.93 1.72
C GLU A 58 18.37 14.05 1.66
N GLU A 59 19.09 12.92 1.64
CA GLU A 59 20.56 12.90 1.46
C GLU A 59 20.98 13.29 0.03
N LEU A 60 20.17 12.99 -0.97
CA LEU A 60 20.50 13.15 -2.38
C LEU A 60 19.88 14.39 -3.03
N HIS A 61 18.84 14.93 -2.43
CA HIS A 61 18.03 16.02 -2.97
C HIS A 61 17.78 17.11 -1.93
N ASP A 62 17.57 18.33 -2.38
CA ASP A 62 17.07 19.42 -1.53
C ASP A 62 15.58 19.17 -1.19
N GLY A 63 15.20 19.25 0.08
CA GLY A 63 13.85 19.06 0.60
C GLY A 63 13.80 18.09 1.77
N SER A 64 12.65 17.97 2.41
CA SER A 64 12.39 17.00 3.46
C SER A 64 11.18 16.13 3.11
N VAL A 65 11.13 14.91 3.63
CA VAL A 65 10.03 13.95 3.38
C VAL A 65 9.29 13.66 4.67
N ASN A 66 8.05 14.08 4.73
CA ASN A 66 7.15 13.81 5.84
C ASN A 66 6.30 12.57 5.54
N VAL A 67 6.74 11.40 6.02
CA VAL A 67 6.02 10.14 5.80
C VAL A 67 4.78 10.10 6.69
N GLN A 68 3.62 9.97 6.07
CA GLN A 68 2.32 9.80 6.72
C GLN A 68 1.84 8.36 6.55
N TYR A 69 2.06 7.55 7.58
CA TYR A 69 1.68 6.15 7.60
C TYR A 69 0.23 5.96 8.04
N ALA A 70 -0.55 5.24 7.24
CA ALA A 70 -1.86 4.70 7.62
C ALA A 70 -2.25 3.58 6.65
N GLY A 71 -3.23 2.75 7.02
CA GLY A 71 -3.75 1.72 6.10
C GLY A 71 -4.34 2.32 4.83
N THR A 72 -4.27 1.58 3.72
CA THR A 72 -4.69 2.03 2.37
C THR A 72 -6.04 2.71 2.35
N ASN A 73 -7.08 2.08 2.91
CA ASN A 73 -8.42 2.65 2.92
C ASN A 73 -8.51 3.94 3.73
N VAL A 74 -7.70 4.08 4.79
CA VAL A 74 -7.63 5.31 5.61
C VAL A 74 -7.01 6.43 4.78
N LEU A 75 -5.93 6.15 4.04
CA LEU A 75 -5.27 7.13 3.18
C LEU A 75 -6.17 7.56 2.02
N VAL A 76 -6.83 6.61 1.34
CA VAL A 76 -7.78 6.94 0.26
C VAL A 76 -8.93 7.81 0.78
N ASN A 77 -9.53 7.46 1.92
CA ASN A 77 -10.59 8.26 2.52
C ASN A 77 -10.09 9.65 2.95
N ARG A 78 -8.86 9.74 3.45
CA ARG A 78 -8.22 11.01 3.79
C ARG A 78 -8.03 11.89 2.55
N MET A 79 -7.42 11.37 1.49
CA MET A 79 -7.24 12.10 0.23
C MET A 79 -8.58 12.53 -0.38
N MET A 80 -9.62 11.71 -0.25
CA MET A 80 -10.97 12.08 -0.66
C MET A 80 -11.53 13.26 0.14
N ALA A 81 -11.34 13.25 1.45
CA ALA A 81 -11.80 14.36 2.33
C ALA A 81 -10.99 15.65 2.09
N GLU A 82 -9.74 15.52 1.68
CA GLU A 82 -8.82 16.62 1.38
C GLU A 82 -8.90 17.11 -0.09
N LYS A 83 -9.77 16.52 -0.94
CA LYS A 83 -9.79 16.74 -2.39
C LYS A 83 -9.81 18.22 -2.82
N ASP A 84 -10.54 19.07 -2.09
CA ASP A 84 -10.65 20.50 -2.39
C ASP A 84 -9.47 21.31 -1.84
N ASN A 85 -8.65 20.72 -0.95
CA ASN A 85 -7.44 21.31 -0.38
C ASN A 85 -6.45 20.20 0.00
N PRO A 86 -5.81 19.55 -0.98
CA PRO A 86 -4.91 18.40 -0.77
C PRO A 86 -3.75 18.75 0.16
N GLN A 87 -3.42 17.81 1.05
CA GLN A 87 -2.32 17.95 2.00
C GLN A 87 -1.16 17.00 1.68
N GLY A 88 -1.39 16.02 0.83
CA GLY A 88 -0.40 15.08 0.36
C GLY A 88 0.17 15.46 -0.98
N ASP A 89 1.41 15.06 -1.25
CA ASP A 89 2.08 15.27 -2.53
C ASP A 89 2.25 13.97 -3.31
N VAL A 90 2.60 12.89 -2.61
CA VAL A 90 2.85 11.57 -3.20
C VAL A 90 2.12 10.51 -2.42
N TRP A 91 1.52 9.56 -3.13
CA TRP A 91 0.98 8.33 -2.56
C TRP A 91 1.67 7.12 -3.19
N TYR A 92 2.22 6.24 -2.34
CA TYR A 92 2.94 5.03 -2.73
C TYR A 92 2.44 3.81 -1.98
N GLY A 93 2.22 2.71 -2.72
CA GLY A 93 1.85 1.43 -2.16
C GLY A 93 0.37 1.30 -1.80
N GLY A 94 0.01 0.18 -1.22
CA GLY A 94 -1.35 -0.02 -0.73
C GLY A 94 -2.04 -1.29 -1.21
N GLY A 95 -1.28 -2.32 -1.55
CA GLY A 95 -1.83 -3.62 -1.89
C GLY A 95 -2.19 -3.77 -3.38
N GLY A 96 -1.40 -3.13 -4.23
CA GLY A 96 -1.52 -3.25 -5.68
C GLY A 96 -2.26 -2.10 -6.35
N ILE A 97 -2.57 -2.27 -7.62
CA ILE A 97 -3.13 -1.21 -8.48
C ILE A 97 -4.60 -0.86 -8.18
N LEU A 98 -5.37 -1.75 -7.57
CA LEU A 98 -6.82 -1.59 -7.37
C LEU A 98 -7.22 -0.30 -6.65
N PRO A 99 -6.58 0.07 -5.51
CA PRO A 99 -6.89 1.33 -4.85
C PRO A 99 -6.56 2.56 -5.72
N PHE A 100 -5.56 2.43 -6.61
CA PHE A 100 -5.16 3.50 -7.53
C PHE A 100 -6.16 3.66 -8.66
N GLU A 101 -6.68 2.58 -9.24
CA GLU A 101 -7.77 2.65 -10.23
C GLU A 101 -8.99 3.38 -9.64
N ALA A 102 -9.42 2.99 -8.45
CA ALA A 102 -10.50 3.68 -7.75
C ALA A 102 -10.19 5.16 -7.46
N ALA A 103 -8.93 5.51 -7.23
CA ALA A 103 -8.48 6.89 -7.01
C ALA A 103 -8.42 7.71 -8.31
N VAL A 104 -8.10 7.07 -9.44
CA VAL A 104 -8.17 7.69 -10.78
C VAL A 104 -9.60 8.11 -11.07
N ASP A 105 -10.58 7.23 -10.89
CA ASP A 105 -11.99 7.52 -11.12
C ASP A 105 -12.50 8.69 -10.25
N LYS A 106 -11.98 8.80 -9.04
CA LYS A 106 -12.34 9.86 -8.10
C LYS A 106 -11.58 11.17 -8.35
N GLY A 107 -10.58 11.17 -9.24
CA GLY A 107 -9.78 12.36 -9.56
C GLY A 107 -8.91 12.87 -8.41
N ILE A 108 -8.39 11.96 -7.56
CA ILE A 108 -7.49 12.30 -6.44
C ILE A 108 -6.01 12.04 -6.76
N VAL A 109 -5.72 11.42 -7.89
CA VAL A 109 -4.35 11.21 -8.38
C VAL A 109 -4.09 11.97 -9.66
N GLY A 110 -2.94 12.62 -9.73
CA GLY A 110 -2.48 13.43 -10.85
C GLY A 110 -1.75 12.62 -11.92
N LYS A 111 -1.31 13.30 -12.98
CA LYS A 111 -0.55 12.69 -14.07
C LYS A 111 0.93 12.98 -13.89
N TYR A 112 1.72 11.94 -13.69
CA TYR A 112 3.17 12.05 -13.74
C TYR A 112 3.81 10.69 -13.98
N ILE A 113 4.64 10.59 -15.01
CA ILE A 113 5.55 9.46 -15.25
C ILE A 113 6.94 10.03 -15.49
N PRO A 114 7.98 9.56 -14.80
CA PRO A 114 9.36 9.95 -15.06
C PRO A 114 9.74 9.74 -16.53
N ASP A 115 10.58 10.62 -17.08
CA ASP A 115 10.97 10.55 -18.49
C ASP A 115 11.61 9.20 -18.86
N PHE A 116 12.41 8.63 -17.98
CA PHE A 116 13.05 7.33 -18.20
C PHE A 116 12.08 6.13 -18.10
N ALA A 117 10.90 6.32 -17.52
CA ALA A 117 9.87 5.28 -17.39
C ALA A 117 8.73 5.42 -18.42
N LYS A 118 8.78 6.43 -19.29
CA LYS A 118 7.72 6.67 -20.30
C LYS A 118 7.61 5.53 -21.30
N ASP A 119 8.73 4.94 -21.67
CA ASP A 119 8.80 3.84 -22.63
C ASP A 119 8.59 2.45 -21.99
N TRP A 120 8.39 2.39 -20.68
CA TRP A 120 8.02 1.12 -20.04
C TRP A 120 6.66 0.68 -20.57
N ASP A 121 6.51 -0.63 -20.77
CA ASP A 121 5.21 -1.18 -21.18
C ASP A 121 4.13 -0.91 -20.15
N THR A 122 2.91 -0.68 -20.62
CA THR A 122 1.76 -0.55 -19.71
C THR A 122 1.44 -1.89 -19.07
N VAL A 123 1.61 -2.97 -19.84
CA VAL A 123 1.45 -4.35 -19.37
C VAL A 123 2.67 -5.15 -19.79
N GLU A 124 3.35 -5.76 -18.83
CA GLU A 124 4.46 -6.68 -19.08
C GLU A 124 4.03 -8.09 -18.71
N ASP A 125 4.02 -9.01 -19.70
CA ASP A 125 3.61 -10.42 -19.53
C ASP A 125 2.27 -10.60 -18.75
N GLY A 126 1.29 -9.72 -19.01
CA GLY A 126 -0.03 -9.72 -18.35
C GLY A 126 -0.06 -8.97 -17.01
N ILE A 127 1.04 -8.38 -16.58
CA ILE A 127 1.11 -7.61 -15.32
C ILE A 127 1.08 -6.12 -15.66
N LYS A 128 0.03 -5.42 -15.21
CA LYS A 128 -0.12 -3.98 -15.44
C LYS A 128 0.89 -3.20 -14.59
N VAL A 129 1.90 -2.61 -15.22
CA VAL A 129 2.99 -1.89 -14.54
C VAL A 129 2.82 -0.37 -14.52
N LYS A 130 1.95 0.20 -15.35
CA LYS A 130 1.58 1.63 -15.28
C LYS A 130 0.19 1.88 -15.85
N HIS A 131 -0.39 3.01 -15.50
CA HIS A 131 -1.64 3.49 -16.06
C HIS A 131 -1.42 4.07 -17.46
N GLU A 132 -2.30 3.78 -18.41
CA GLU A 132 -2.23 4.24 -19.82
C GLU A 132 -2.17 5.78 -19.94
N ASP A 133 -2.93 6.49 -19.08
CA ASP A 133 -2.94 7.96 -19.02
C ASP A 133 -1.85 8.56 -18.12
N GLY A 134 -0.93 7.75 -17.58
CA GLY A 134 0.16 8.20 -16.72
C GLY A 134 -0.28 8.65 -15.33
N LYS A 135 -1.36 8.09 -14.79
CA LYS A 135 -1.87 8.41 -13.47
C LYS A 135 -1.12 7.75 -12.33
N TYR A 136 -0.48 6.63 -12.60
CA TYR A 136 0.43 5.94 -11.68
C TYR A 136 1.46 5.11 -12.46
N VAL A 137 2.52 4.73 -11.77
CA VAL A 137 3.55 3.82 -12.26
C VAL A 137 3.97 2.87 -11.13
N GLY A 138 4.21 1.61 -11.47
CA GLY A 138 4.68 0.59 -10.54
C GLY A 138 6.06 0.89 -9.99
N VAL A 139 6.27 0.54 -8.74
CA VAL A 139 7.54 0.71 -8.01
C VAL A 139 8.18 -0.64 -7.73
N GLU A 140 7.40 -1.60 -7.26
CA GLU A 140 7.83 -2.98 -7.03
C GLU A 140 6.71 -3.96 -7.31
N VAL A 141 7.10 -5.22 -7.38
CA VAL A 141 6.21 -6.37 -7.55
C VAL A 141 6.27 -7.24 -6.30
N PHE A 142 5.15 -7.83 -5.93
CA PHE A 142 5.05 -8.79 -4.84
C PHE A 142 3.98 -9.84 -5.15
N VAL A 143 4.06 -10.97 -4.44
CA VAL A 143 3.27 -12.15 -4.75
C VAL A 143 2.45 -12.58 -3.53
N LEU A 144 1.18 -12.82 -3.73
CA LEU A 144 0.34 -13.46 -2.73
C LEU A 144 0.59 -14.98 -2.75
N GLY A 145 0.90 -15.55 -1.60
CA GLY A 145 1.19 -16.99 -1.51
C GLY A 145 1.21 -17.50 -0.08
N PHE A 146 2.00 -18.56 0.14
CA PHE A 146 2.00 -19.28 1.41
C PHE A 146 3.36 -19.21 2.10
N ALA A 147 3.43 -18.46 3.20
CA ALA A 147 4.51 -18.62 4.16
C ALA A 147 4.32 -19.95 4.91
N TYR A 148 5.40 -20.70 5.15
CA TYR A 148 5.35 -21.90 5.97
C TYR A 148 6.52 -21.95 6.94
N ASN A 149 6.28 -22.53 8.14
CA ASN A 149 7.32 -22.68 9.15
C ASN A 149 8.20 -23.89 8.82
N THR A 150 9.50 -23.67 8.64
CA THR A 150 10.45 -24.71 8.18
C THR A 150 10.81 -25.75 9.25
N ASP A 151 10.55 -25.46 10.53
CA ASP A 151 10.72 -26.43 11.61
C ASP A 151 9.52 -27.38 11.76
N LEU A 152 8.34 -26.93 11.31
CA LEU A 152 7.07 -27.65 11.46
C LEU A 152 6.58 -28.31 10.17
N VAL A 153 7.04 -27.81 9.01
CA VAL A 153 6.62 -28.26 7.68
C VAL A 153 7.83 -28.43 6.79
N LYS A 154 8.00 -29.63 6.21
CA LYS A 154 9.05 -29.84 5.24
C LYS A 154 8.69 -29.20 3.90
N ALA A 155 9.70 -28.77 3.15
CA ALA A 155 9.50 -28.06 1.88
C ALA A 155 8.70 -28.87 0.84
N ASP A 156 8.84 -30.19 0.83
CA ASP A 156 8.10 -31.09 -0.06
C ASP A 156 6.66 -31.35 0.39
N GLU A 157 6.34 -31.09 1.66
CA GLU A 157 5.01 -31.23 2.28
C GLU A 157 4.22 -29.92 2.28
N ALA A 158 4.88 -28.77 2.04
CA ALA A 158 4.23 -27.46 1.99
C ALA A 158 3.16 -27.39 0.88
N PRO A 159 2.02 -26.71 1.10
CA PRO A 159 0.97 -26.58 0.11
C PRO A 159 1.51 -25.85 -1.13
N LYS A 160 1.15 -26.32 -2.34
CA LYS A 160 1.58 -25.76 -3.63
C LYS A 160 0.44 -25.14 -4.41
N THR A 161 -0.77 -25.49 -4.05
CA THR A 161 -1.99 -24.97 -4.68
C THR A 161 -2.95 -24.44 -3.61
N TRP A 162 -3.87 -23.60 -4.02
CA TRP A 162 -4.93 -23.11 -3.14
C TRP A 162 -5.78 -24.25 -2.55
N ASP A 163 -6.00 -25.34 -3.32
CA ASP A 163 -6.77 -26.51 -2.85
C ASP A 163 -6.01 -27.31 -1.79
N ASP A 164 -4.69 -27.32 -1.81
CA ASP A 164 -3.88 -28.00 -0.79
C ASP A 164 -4.11 -27.45 0.62
N LEU A 165 -4.55 -26.17 0.74
CA LEU A 165 -4.93 -25.60 2.03
C LEU A 165 -6.15 -26.29 2.66
N LEU A 166 -6.95 -27.01 1.88
CA LEU A 166 -8.11 -27.76 2.35
C LEU A 166 -7.77 -29.18 2.82
N ASP A 167 -6.52 -29.62 2.67
CA ASP A 167 -6.08 -30.92 3.19
C ASP A 167 -6.32 -30.98 4.71
N PRO A 168 -7.02 -32.01 5.24
CA PRO A 168 -7.29 -32.17 6.67
C PRO A 168 -6.05 -32.14 7.57
N LYS A 169 -4.86 -32.44 7.05
CA LYS A 169 -3.59 -32.34 7.80
C LYS A 169 -3.31 -30.90 8.30
N TRP A 170 -3.88 -29.89 7.66
CA TRP A 170 -3.73 -28.48 8.02
C TRP A 170 -4.78 -27.94 9.00
N LYS A 171 -5.73 -28.75 9.44
CA LYS A 171 -6.78 -28.35 10.39
C LYS A 171 -6.19 -27.72 11.65
N GLY A 172 -6.57 -26.46 11.91
CA GLY A 172 -6.08 -25.67 13.05
C GLY A 172 -4.62 -25.19 12.93
N LYS A 173 -4.05 -25.22 11.71
CA LYS A 173 -2.63 -24.89 11.47
C LYS A 173 -2.44 -23.75 10.48
N ILE A 174 -3.53 -23.26 9.87
CA ILE A 174 -3.52 -22.19 8.87
C ILE A 174 -3.92 -20.88 9.51
N GLN A 175 -3.23 -19.81 9.15
CA GLN A 175 -3.72 -18.42 9.34
C GLN A 175 -3.84 -17.73 8.00
N PHE A 176 -4.91 -16.96 7.85
CA PHE A 176 -5.06 -15.94 6.82
C PHE A 176 -5.78 -14.73 7.42
N SER A 177 -5.58 -13.55 6.86
CA SER A 177 -6.16 -12.34 7.42
C SER A 177 -7.65 -12.24 7.14
N ASN A 178 -8.36 -11.52 8.00
CA ASN A 178 -9.78 -11.24 7.87
C ASN A 178 -10.07 -10.37 6.62
N PRO A 179 -10.79 -10.88 5.60
CA PRO A 179 -11.12 -10.10 4.40
C PRO A 179 -11.94 -8.83 4.66
N ALA A 180 -12.68 -8.77 5.75
CA ALA A 180 -13.42 -7.57 6.11
C ALA A 180 -12.49 -6.39 6.50
N ALA A 181 -11.26 -6.68 6.96
CA ALA A 181 -10.30 -5.69 7.44
C ALA A 181 -9.06 -5.55 6.52
N SER A 182 -8.59 -6.65 5.94
CA SER A 182 -7.35 -6.74 5.17
C SER A 182 -7.61 -6.73 3.66
N GLY A 183 -7.01 -5.77 2.95
CA GLY A 183 -7.03 -5.73 1.48
C GLY A 183 -6.38 -6.95 0.84
N THR A 184 -5.28 -7.46 1.42
CA THR A 184 -4.61 -8.70 1.00
C THR A 184 -5.58 -9.89 1.02
N ALA A 185 -6.34 -10.02 2.11
CA ALA A 185 -7.29 -11.11 2.25
C ALA A 185 -8.53 -10.92 1.35
N THR A 186 -8.97 -9.68 1.12
CA THR A 186 -10.02 -9.39 0.12
C THR A 186 -9.57 -9.84 -1.26
N LEU A 187 -8.34 -9.53 -1.65
CA LEU A 187 -7.80 -9.95 -2.94
C LEU A 187 -7.71 -11.46 -3.07
N MET A 188 -7.33 -12.18 -2.00
CA MET A 188 -7.37 -13.63 -1.96
C MET A 188 -8.78 -14.16 -2.28
N VAL A 189 -9.81 -13.56 -1.67
CA VAL A 189 -11.21 -13.97 -1.91
C VAL A 189 -11.62 -13.71 -3.36
N LEU A 190 -11.37 -12.51 -3.86
CA LEU A 190 -11.67 -12.14 -5.25
C LEU A 190 -10.97 -13.05 -6.25
N ASN A 191 -9.68 -13.35 -6.03
CA ASN A 191 -8.93 -14.28 -6.88
C ASN A 191 -9.59 -15.66 -6.94
N GLN A 192 -10.00 -16.23 -5.80
CA GLN A 192 -10.63 -17.54 -5.78
C GLN A 192 -12.03 -17.52 -6.41
N MET A 193 -12.78 -16.42 -6.29
CA MET A 193 -14.07 -16.26 -6.97
C MET A 193 -13.93 -16.13 -8.48
N MET A 194 -12.93 -15.41 -8.97
CA MET A 194 -12.67 -15.33 -10.41
C MET A 194 -12.34 -16.68 -11.02
N GLN A 195 -11.54 -17.48 -10.31
CA GLN A 195 -11.11 -18.78 -10.82
C GLN A 195 -12.16 -19.88 -10.72
N ARG A 196 -13.01 -19.85 -9.70
CA ARG A 196 -13.98 -20.93 -9.39
C ARG A 196 -15.41 -20.58 -9.76
N GLY A 197 -15.71 -19.31 -9.95
CA GLY A 197 -17.07 -18.79 -9.87
C GLY A 197 -17.47 -18.49 -8.42
N GLU A 198 -18.45 -17.61 -8.26
CA GLU A 198 -18.80 -17.04 -6.96
C GLU A 198 -19.31 -18.09 -5.95
N ALA A 199 -20.20 -18.99 -6.39
CA ALA A 199 -20.77 -20.00 -5.50
C ALA A 199 -19.71 -20.98 -4.98
N GLU A 200 -18.86 -21.49 -5.87
CA GLU A 200 -17.76 -22.39 -5.49
C GLU A 200 -16.67 -21.68 -4.70
N GLY A 201 -16.44 -20.39 -4.97
CA GLY A 201 -15.54 -19.53 -4.18
C GLY A 201 -16.01 -19.42 -2.73
N TRP A 202 -17.30 -19.17 -2.48
CA TRP A 202 -17.84 -19.14 -1.11
C TRP A 202 -17.75 -20.52 -0.42
N ASP A 203 -18.03 -21.60 -1.15
CA ASP A 203 -17.88 -22.96 -0.60
C ASP A 203 -16.42 -23.28 -0.24
N TYR A 204 -15.48 -22.83 -1.04
CA TYR A 204 -14.04 -22.92 -0.75
C TYR A 204 -13.71 -22.20 0.57
N PHE A 205 -14.14 -20.93 0.72
CA PHE A 205 -13.84 -20.16 1.92
C PHE A 205 -14.54 -20.69 3.17
N LYS A 206 -15.74 -21.24 3.06
CA LYS A 206 -16.39 -21.93 4.17
C LYS A 206 -15.51 -23.04 4.70
N LYS A 207 -14.92 -23.86 3.81
CA LYS A 207 -14.00 -24.92 4.19
C LYS A 207 -12.68 -24.40 4.76
N LEU A 208 -12.13 -23.32 4.15
CA LEU A 208 -10.86 -22.75 4.59
C LEU A 208 -10.98 -22.09 5.97
N VAL A 209 -12.09 -21.39 6.26
CA VAL A 209 -12.39 -20.85 7.60
C VAL A 209 -12.45 -21.97 8.64
N ASP A 210 -13.08 -23.10 8.31
CA ASP A 210 -13.11 -24.29 9.18
C ASP A 210 -11.72 -24.90 9.42
N GLN A 211 -10.76 -24.69 8.52
CA GLN A 211 -9.37 -25.16 8.63
C GLN A 211 -8.49 -24.20 9.43
N ALA A 212 -8.81 -22.91 9.44
CA ALA A 212 -8.00 -21.88 10.07
C ALA A 212 -7.96 -22.00 11.59
N ASN A 213 -6.83 -21.62 12.19
CA ASN A 213 -6.73 -21.44 13.63
C ASN A 213 -7.16 -20.03 14.05
N SER A 214 -6.93 -19.03 13.20
CA SER A 214 -7.41 -17.65 13.40
C SER A 214 -7.41 -16.84 12.11
N MET A 215 -8.12 -15.70 12.13
CA MET A 215 -8.20 -14.72 11.04
C MET A 215 -7.95 -13.31 11.61
N PRO A 216 -6.69 -12.90 11.80
CA PRO A 216 -6.35 -11.57 12.30
C PRO A 216 -6.70 -10.46 11.29
N ASP A 217 -6.92 -9.24 11.77
CA ASP A 217 -7.26 -8.09 10.91
C ASP A 217 -6.08 -7.55 10.10
N SER A 218 -4.85 -7.76 10.57
CA SER A 218 -3.64 -7.29 9.88
C SER A 218 -3.19 -8.27 8.80
N GLY A 219 -2.92 -7.74 7.59
CA GLY A 219 -2.41 -8.52 6.44
C GLY A 219 -1.04 -9.17 6.67
N SER A 220 -0.22 -8.63 7.57
CA SER A 220 1.11 -9.17 7.91
C SER A 220 1.09 -10.20 9.05
N ALA A 221 0.01 -10.27 9.81
CA ALA A 221 -0.05 -11.12 11.00
C ALA A 221 0.10 -12.62 10.69
N PRO A 222 -0.47 -13.20 9.61
CA PRO A 222 -0.30 -14.62 9.31
C PRO A 222 1.16 -15.03 9.09
N THR A 223 1.93 -14.24 8.32
CA THR A 223 3.36 -14.51 8.09
C THR A 223 4.16 -14.41 9.38
N LYS A 224 3.85 -13.43 10.23
CA LYS A 224 4.48 -13.29 11.55
C LYS A 224 4.15 -14.47 12.47
N ALA A 225 2.90 -14.95 12.49
CA ALA A 225 2.51 -16.10 13.27
C ALA A 225 3.25 -17.39 12.81
N VAL A 226 3.49 -17.53 11.51
CA VAL A 226 4.31 -18.61 10.95
C VAL A 226 5.75 -18.50 11.45
N SER A 227 6.38 -17.34 11.38
CA SER A 227 7.77 -17.17 11.86
C SER A 227 7.93 -17.49 13.35
N MET A 228 6.89 -17.22 14.15
CA MET A 228 6.84 -17.52 15.58
C MET A 228 6.44 -18.97 15.92
N GLY A 229 6.10 -19.79 14.92
CA GLY A 229 5.60 -21.18 15.12
C GLY A 229 4.16 -21.29 15.64
N GLU A 230 3.41 -20.18 15.66
CA GLU A 230 2.00 -20.14 16.06
C GLU A 230 1.06 -20.68 14.97
N ALA A 231 1.51 -20.66 13.73
CA ALA A 231 0.87 -21.28 12.59
C ALA A 231 1.89 -22.09 11.78
N HIS A 232 1.42 -23.14 11.10
CA HIS A 232 2.27 -23.90 10.19
C HIS A 232 2.33 -23.24 8.82
N ILE A 233 1.17 -22.70 8.37
CA ILE A 233 0.96 -22.05 7.07
C ILE A 233 0.30 -20.69 7.31
N GLY A 234 0.79 -19.67 6.63
CA GLY A 234 0.20 -18.34 6.61
C GLY A 234 -0.01 -17.83 5.18
N VAL A 235 -1.20 -17.34 4.87
CA VAL A 235 -1.42 -16.66 3.58
C VAL A 235 -0.98 -15.20 3.71
N GLY A 236 -0.04 -14.77 2.85
CA GLY A 236 0.53 -13.44 2.90
C GLY A 236 1.41 -13.15 1.68
N PHE A 237 2.20 -12.09 1.74
CA PHE A 237 3.09 -11.71 0.67
C PHE A 237 4.51 -12.25 0.87
N ASP A 238 5.18 -12.50 -0.25
CA ASP A 238 6.53 -13.07 -0.34
C ASP A 238 7.57 -12.27 0.44
N PHE A 239 7.64 -10.95 0.24
CA PHE A 239 8.62 -10.09 0.91
C PHE A 239 8.55 -10.18 2.44
N MET A 240 7.35 -10.34 3.01
CA MET A 240 7.17 -10.50 4.45
C MET A 240 7.84 -11.78 4.98
N ALA A 241 7.74 -12.87 4.23
CA ALA A 241 8.38 -14.13 4.60
C ALA A 241 9.91 -14.03 4.48
N TYR A 242 10.42 -13.44 3.39
CA TYR A 242 11.86 -13.28 3.19
C TYR A 242 12.49 -12.30 4.18
N GLU A 243 11.77 -11.26 4.59
CA GLU A 243 12.20 -10.36 5.66
C GLU A 243 12.37 -11.12 7.00
N GLN A 244 11.42 -11.97 7.38
CA GLN A 244 11.54 -12.79 8.59
C GLN A 244 12.67 -13.83 8.45
N LYS A 245 12.77 -14.50 7.31
CA LYS A 245 13.86 -15.46 7.02
C LYS A 245 15.24 -14.81 7.16
N ALA A 246 15.39 -13.58 6.69
CA ALA A 246 16.64 -12.83 6.82
C ALA A 246 17.01 -12.45 8.25
N LYS A 247 16.03 -12.36 9.14
CA LYS A 247 16.21 -12.18 10.58
C LYS A 247 16.56 -13.49 11.29
N GLY A 248 16.63 -14.61 10.57
CA GLY A 248 16.97 -15.93 11.11
C GLY A 248 15.76 -16.75 11.58
N GLU A 249 14.55 -16.29 11.27
CA GLU A 249 13.33 -17.02 11.63
C GLU A 249 13.11 -18.24 10.71
N SER A 250 12.48 -19.27 11.28
CA SER A 250 12.21 -20.54 10.60
C SER A 250 11.00 -20.42 9.66
N VAL A 251 11.14 -19.65 8.57
CA VAL A 251 10.09 -19.42 7.57
C VAL A 251 10.63 -19.52 6.16
N ASP A 252 9.81 -20.04 5.25
CA ASP A 252 10.03 -19.97 3.81
C ASP A 252 8.70 -19.72 3.08
N PHE A 253 8.73 -19.57 1.75
CA PHE A 253 7.60 -19.15 0.96
C PHE A 253 7.36 -20.01 -0.26
N VAL A 254 6.09 -20.30 -0.55
CA VAL A 254 5.63 -20.98 -1.77
C VAL A 254 4.78 -20.01 -2.59
N VAL A 255 5.09 -19.91 -3.86
CA VAL A 255 4.24 -19.24 -4.86
C VAL A 255 3.26 -20.28 -5.39
N PRO A 256 1.96 -20.19 -5.08
CA PRO A 256 0.98 -21.15 -5.62
C PRO A 256 0.65 -20.82 -7.08
N ASP A 257 0.22 -21.83 -7.83
CA ASP A 257 -0.29 -21.62 -9.17
C ASP A 257 -1.55 -20.75 -9.16
N LYS A 258 -1.72 -19.93 -10.20
CA LYS A 258 -2.86 -19.03 -10.38
C LYS A 258 -3.02 -18.06 -9.19
N THR A 259 -1.93 -17.41 -8.83
CA THR A 259 -1.92 -16.44 -7.75
C THR A 259 -1.85 -15.00 -8.28
N PRO A 260 -2.41 -14.02 -7.56
CA PRO A 260 -2.22 -12.63 -7.89
C PRO A 260 -0.75 -12.22 -7.77
N ILE A 261 -0.22 -11.64 -8.84
CA ILE A 261 1.05 -10.92 -8.86
C ILE A 261 0.70 -9.45 -8.90
N LEU A 262 1.16 -8.72 -7.93
CA LEU A 262 0.73 -7.37 -7.68
C LEU A 262 1.87 -6.40 -7.92
N VAL A 263 1.54 -5.27 -8.52
CA VAL A 263 2.43 -4.13 -8.65
C VAL A 263 1.99 -3.08 -7.65
N ASN A 264 2.87 -2.66 -6.77
CA ASN A 264 2.63 -1.51 -5.91
C ASN A 264 2.96 -0.24 -6.67
N PRO A 265 1.98 0.62 -6.94
CA PRO A 265 2.21 1.84 -7.68
C PRO A 265 2.60 3.02 -6.79
N VAL A 266 3.10 4.06 -7.46
CA VAL A 266 3.22 5.41 -6.93
C VAL A 266 2.48 6.40 -7.84
N SER A 267 1.92 7.43 -7.24
CA SER A 267 1.25 8.51 -7.95
C SER A 267 1.50 9.85 -7.28
N ILE A 268 1.47 10.92 -8.07
CA ILE A 268 1.34 12.26 -7.52
C ILE A 268 -0.11 12.48 -7.06
N VAL A 269 -0.31 13.16 -5.94
CA VAL A 269 -1.65 13.57 -5.49
C VAL A 269 -2.08 14.78 -6.33
N GLU A 270 -3.29 14.74 -6.87
CA GLU A 270 -3.81 15.85 -7.69
C GLU A 270 -3.96 17.10 -6.83
N GLY A 271 -3.34 18.20 -7.26
CA GLY A 271 -3.38 19.48 -6.55
C GLY A 271 -2.58 19.53 -5.24
N GLY A 272 -1.67 18.59 -5.01
CA GLY A 272 -0.79 18.59 -3.84
C GLY A 272 0.02 19.86 -3.69
N PRO A 273 0.41 20.26 -2.45
CA PRO A 273 1.04 21.54 -2.17
C PRO A 273 2.46 21.69 -2.75
N ASN A 274 3.19 20.58 -2.95
CA ASN A 274 4.56 20.58 -3.49
C ASN A 274 4.70 19.61 -4.69
N PRO A 275 4.05 19.89 -5.83
CA PRO A 275 4.03 18.96 -6.97
C PRO A 275 5.42 18.69 -7.56
N GLU A 276 6.32 19.68 -7.58
CA GLU A 276 7.68 19.49 -8.11
C GLU A 276 8.56 18.66 -7.17
N GLY A 277 8.40 18.82 -5.85
CA GLY A 277 9.02 17.94 -4.87
C GLY A 277 8.48 16.51 -4.98
N GLY A 278 7.17 16.36 -5.14
CA GLY A 278 6.52 15.07 -5.35
C GLY A 278 7.03 14.34 -6.58
N LYS A 279 7.21 15.03 -7.72
CA LYS A 279 7.79 14.45 -8.94
C LYS A 279 9.22 13.95 -8.69
N LYS A 280 10.06 14.75 -8.04
CA LYS A 280 11.43 14.33 -7.68
C LYS A 280 11.45 13.10 -6.77
N LEU A 281 10.51 13.01 -5.82
CA LEU A 281 10.38 11.82 -4.97
C LEU A 281 9.97 10.59 -5.79
N ILE A 282 9.05 10.72 -6.75
CA ILE A 282 8.67 9.64 -7.66
C ILE A 282 9.86 9.22 -8.52
N ASP A 283 10.62 10.17 -9.09
CA ASP A 283 11.84 9.89 -9.85
C ASP A 283 12.85 9.08 -9.01
N PHE A 284 13.03 9.48 -7.75
CA PHE A 284 13.92 8.78 -6.82
C PHE A 284 13.43 7.36 -6.52
N LEU A 285 12.13 7.17 -6.22
CA LEU A 285 11.57 5.85 -5.92
C LEU A 285 11.78 4.85 -7.06
N LEU A 286 11.78 5.33 -8.30
CA LEU A 286 12.00 4.53 -9.50
C LEU A 286 13.46 4.50 -9.97
N SER A 287 14.32 5.33 -9.38
CA SER A 287 15.75 5.33 -9.66
C SER A 287 16.43 4.04 -9.18
N LYS A 288 17.66 3.82 -9.63
CA LYS A 288 18.46 2.68 -9.15
C LYS A 288 18.68 2.71 -7.65
N GLU A 289 18.88 3.89 -7.07
CA GLU A 289 19.09 4.09 -5.64
C GLU A 289 17.85 3.75 -4.82
N GLY A 290 16.69 4.27 -5.21
CA GLY A 290 15.42 3.98 -4.54
C GLY A 290 15.04 2.51 -4.65
N GLN A 291 15.15 1.96 -5.86
CA GLN A 291 14.86 0.54 -6.13
C GLN A 291 15.81 -0.41 -5.39
N GLN A 292 17.08 -0.01 -5.18
CA GLN A 292 18.02 -0.81 -4.38
C GLN A 292 17.60 -0.90 -2.92
N ILE A 293 17.00 0.16 -2.36
CA ILE A 293 16.44 0.13 -1.00
C ILE A 293 15.30 -0.88 -0.96
N LEU A 294 14.36 -0.84 -1.91
CA LEU A 294 13.25 -1.79 -1.99
C LEU A 294 13.73 -3.24 -2.11
N ALA A 295 14.72 -3.47 -2.96
CA ALA A 295 15.37 -4.79 -3.08
C ALA A 295 16.01 -5.23 -1.76
N ASN A 296 16.59 -4.32 -0.97
CA ASN A 296 17.13 -4.61 0.36
C ASN A 296 16.05 -5.02 1.38
N TRP A 297 14.81 -4.56 1.17
CA TRP A 297 13.62 -4.96 1.92
C TRP A 297 12.89 -6.15 1.29
N TYR A 298 13.56 -6.88 0.40
CA TYR A 298 13.05 -8.11 -0.23
C TYR A 298 11.88 -7.94 -1.19
N HIS A 299 11.59 -6.71 -1.62
CA HIS A 299 10.66 -6.47 -2.72
C HIS A 299 11.32 -6.80 -4.07
N ILE A 300 10.53 -7.19 -5.04
CA ILE A 300 10.99 -7.41 -6.41
C ILE A 300 10.99 -6.06 -7.14
N PRO A 301 12.17 -5.49 -7.47
CA PRO A 301 12.21 -4.17 -8.12
C PRO A 301 11.58 -4.24 -9.52
N ILE A 302 10.96 -3.15 -9.94
CA ILE A 302 10.48 -3.01 -11.33
C ILE A 302 11.56 -2.46 -12.26
N ASN A 303 12.54 -1.75 -11.72
CA ASN A 303 13.67 -1.25 -12.50
C ASN A 303 14.58 -2.41 -12.92
N PRO A 304 14.75 -2.68 -14.23
CA PRO A 304 15.51 -3.83 -14.72
C PRO A 304 17.01 -3.78 -14.39
N ASP A 305 17.52 -2.61 -14.00
CA ASP A 305 18.94 -2.42 -13.65
C ASP A 305 19.25 -2.78 -12.20
N VAL A 306 18.25 -3.24 -11.43
CA VAL A 306 18.37 -3.58 -10.01
C VAL A 306 18.02 -5.05 -9.78
N GLU A 307 18.96 -5.80 -9.21
CA GLU A 307 18.75 -7.20 -8.85
C GLU A 307 17.92 -7.32 -7.55
N SER A 308 16.91 -8.18 -7.58
CA SER A 308 16.16 -8.56 -6.37
C SER A 308 17.06 -9.35 -5.41
N LYS A 309 16.92 -9.12 -4.11
CA LYS A 309 17.52 -9.95 -3.06
C LYS A 309 16.69 -11.18 -2.69
N THR A 310 15.49 -11.29 -3.23
CA THR A 310 14.67 -12.48 -3.04
C THR A 310 15.07 -13.57 -4.06
N PRO A 311 14.84 -14.86 -3.78
CA PRO A 311 15.00 -15.90 -4.79
C PRO A 311 13.95 -15.82 -5.90
N LEU A 312 12.92 -14.97 -5.73
CA LEU A 312 11.89 -14.69 -6.71
C LEU A 312 12.33 -13.51 -7.59
N THR A 313 12.04 -13.64 -8.87
CA THR A 313 12.19 -12.58 -9.86
C THR A 313 10.89 -12.47 -10.64
N LEU A 314 10.65 -11.35 -11.29
CA LEU A 314 9.45 -11.19 -12.14
C LEU A 314 9.32 -12.34 -13.13
N GLU A 315 10.40 -12.74 -13.79
CA GLU A 315 10.46 -13.87 -14.72
C GLU A 315 9.99 -15.20 -14.10
N LYS A 316 10.37 -15.48 -12.84
CA LYS A 316 9.96 -16.71 -12.15
C LYS A 316 8.51 -16.70 -11.72
N VAL A 317 8.01 -15.55 -11.25
CA VAL A 317 6.66 -15.49 -10.68
C VAL A 317 5.58 -15.36 -11.75
N LYS A 318 5.89 -14.77 -12.90
CA LYS A 318 4.91 -14.60 -14.00
C LYS A 318 4.28 -15.91 -14.49
N SER A 319 5.02 -17.03 -14.43
CA SER A 319 4.45 -18.34 -14.79
C SER A 319 3.36 -18.84 -13.85
N HIS A 320 3.27 -18.28 -12.65
CA HIS A 320 2.22 -18.55 -11.65
C HIS A 320 1.12 -17.50 -11.65
N ALA A 321 1.25 -16.44 -12.46
CA ALA A 321 0.30 -15.34 -12.47
C ALA A 321 -1.09 -15.79 -12.89
N VAL A 322 -2.10 -15.20 -12.26
CA VAL A 322 -3.45 -15.17 -12.77
C VAL A 322 -3.68 -13.82 -13.43
N ASP A 323 -4.30 -13.82 -14.59
CA ASP A 323 -4.79 -12.59 -15.20
C ASP A 323 -5.99 -12.09 -14.38
N LEU A 324 -5.78 -10.97 -13.68
CA LEU A 324 -6.82 -10.35 -12.88
C LEU A 324 -7.67 -9.44 -13.78
N ASP A 325 -8.94 -9.78 -13.93
CA ASP A 325 -9.92 -8.86 -14.48
C ASP A 325 -10.12 -7.69 -13.49
N ILE A 326 -9.39 -6.61 -13.74
CA ILE A 326 -9.32 -5.45 -12.86
C ILE A 326 -10.70 -4.78 -12.72
N ASP A 327 -11.45 -4.70 -13.81
CA ASP A 327 -12.78 -4.08 -13.80
C ASP A 327 -13.74 -4.90 -12.93
N TRP A 328 -13.75 -6.21 -13.11
CA TRP A 328 -14.55 -7.10 -12.27
C TRP A 328 -14.14 -7.03 -10.80
N VAL A 329 -12.85 -6.99 -10.52
CA VAL A 329 -12.33 -6.89 -9.14
C VAL A 329 -12.78 -5.57 -8.50
N ASN A 330 -12.66 -4.44 -9.21
CA ASN A 330 -13.10 -3.13 -8.72
C ASN A 330 -14.61 -3.09 -8.42
N GLU A 331 -15.42 -3.61 -9.33
CA GLU A 331 -16.87 -3.67 -9.16
C GLU A 331 -17.32 -4.52 -7.97
N ASN A 332 -16.56 -5.57 -7.66
CA ASN A 332 -16.93 -6.55 -6.64
C ASN A 332 -16.21 -6.38 -5.30
N TYR A 333 -15.20 -5.52 -5.20
CA TYR A 333 -14.35 -5.41 -4.01
C TYR A 333 -15.13 -5.13 -2.73
N ASP A 334 -15.94 -4.07 -2.71
CA ASP A 334 -16.72 -3.69 -1.54
C ASP A 334 -17.87 -4.66 -1.27
N ARG A 335 -18.51 -5.19 -2.31
CA ARG A 335 -19.56 -6.20 -2.20
C ARG A 335 -19.04 -7.45 -1.50
N VAL A 336 -17.93 -8.00 -1.98
CA VAL A 336 -17.34 -9.22 -1.42
C VAL A 336 -16.89 -9.02 0.04
N ARG A 337 -16.34 -7.86 0.38
CA ARG A 337 -16.00 -7.53 1.77
C ARG A 337 -17.23 -7.50 2.68
N ASN A 338 -18.33 -6.95 2.21
CA ASN A 338 -19.58 -6.87 2.99
C ASN A 338 -20.21 -8.24 3.13
N GLU A 339 -20.29 -9.04 2.06
CA GLU A 339 -20.77 -10.43 2.13
C GLU A 339 -19.92 -11.31 3.04
N TRP A 340 -18.60 -11.09 3.09
CA TRP A 340 -17.73 -11.79 4.03
C TRP A 340 -18.19 -11.57 5.48
N LYS A 341 -18.47 -10.31 5.86
CA LYS A 341 -18.99 -9.99 7.20
C LYS A 341 -20.28 -10.73 7.51
N GLU A 342 -21.21 -10.77 6.56
CA GLU A 342 -22.49 -11.43 6.74
C GLU A 342 -22.37 -12.95 6.88
N LYS A 343 -21.38 -13.57 6.20
CA LYS A 343 -21.25 -15.02 6.16
C LYS A 343 -20.37 -15.58 7.29
N PHE A 344 -19.39 -14.81 7.78
CA PHE A 344 -18.31 -15.33 8.64
C PHE A 344 -18.05 -14.50 9.91
N GLN A 345 -18.77 -13.42 10.16
CA GLN A 345 -18.70 -12.59 11.37
C GLN A 345 -20.07 -12.39 12.00
#